data_9fcfb9cf3e6f19b0f3a5d60a2fb1540a
#
_entry.id   9fcfb9cf3e6f19b0f3a5d60a2fb1540a
#
_cell.length_a   1.000
_cell.length_b   1.000
_cell.length_c   1.000
_cell.angle_alpha   90.00
_cell.angle_beta   90.00
_cell.angle_gamma   90.00
#
_symmetry.space_group_name_H-M   'P 1'
#
loop_
_entity.id
_entity.type
_entity.pdbx_description
1 polymer ?
#
loop_
_entity_poly.entity_id
_entity_poly.type
_entity_poly.pdbx_seq_one_letter_code
_entity_poly.pdbx_strand_id
1 'polypeptide(L)'
;MDTKVRRPSVSDKRRAFRALHQQGCFVLPNPWDVGSARMLQHLGFPGLASTSTGFAWASGQPDYAVRRAEVLWHLTALCRAVDIPVNADFESGFARDPEGVAVSVRLALDAGVAGLSIEDRNLDGAPDELYDVPEAVERVRAAREASTAPGRTSSWWPGPNFS
;
A
#
# COMPACT_ATOMS: atom_id res chain seq x y z
N MET A 1 24.78 -23.90 -15.98
CA MET A 1 24.89 -23.08 -14.75
C MET A 1 23.58 -22.30 -14.63
N ASP A 2 22.72 -22.76 -13.75
CA ASP A 2 21.39 -22.14 -13.55
C ASP A 2 21.60 -20.95 -12.60
N THR A 3 21.81 -19.77 -13.15
CA THR A 3 21.87 -18.53 -12.38
C THR A 3 20.46 -18.23 -11.89
N LYS A 4 20.08 -18.77 -10.73
CA LYS A 4 18.86 -18.37 -10.03
C LYS A 4 18.86 -16.86 -9.89
N VAL A 5 18.13 -16.15 -10.75
CA VAL A 5 17.95 -14.70 -10.64
C VAL A 5 17.32 -14.43 -9.27
N ARG A 6 18.07 -13.77 -8.39
CA ARG A 6 17.63 -13.43 -7.05
C ARG A 6 16.48 -12.42 -7.15
N ARG A 7 15.33 -12.73 -6.56
CA ARG A 7 14.21 -11.80 -6.49
C ARG A 7 14.62 -10.52 -5.73
N PRO A 8 14.17 -9.34 -6.18
CA PRO A 8 14.45 -8.08 -5.49
C PRO A 8 13.94 -8.10 -4.04
N SER A 9 14.74 -7.57 -3.13
CA SER A 9 14.32 -7.33 -1.75
C SER A 9 13.30 -6.18 -1.68
N VAL A 10 12.61 -6.05 -0.55
CA VAL A 10 11.72 -4.90 -0.29
C VAL A 10 12.50 -3.58 -0.39
N SER A 11 13.75 -3.55 0.08
CA SER A 11 14.62 -2.38 -0.04
C SER A 11 14.96 -2.04 -1.49
N ASP A 12 15.19 -3.06 -2.34
CA ASP A 12 15.43 -2.85 -3.76
C ASP A 12 14.20 -2.26 -4.45
N LYS A 13 13.00 -2.79 -4.16
CA LYS A 13 11.74 -2.26 -4.70
C LYS A 13 11.48 -0.82 -4.25
N ARG A 14 11.71 -0.48 -2.99
CA ARG A 14 11.58 0.88 -2.47
C ARG A 14 12.55 1.86 -3.14
N ARG A 15 13.77 1.42 -3.40
CA ARG A 15 14.77 2.22 -4.13
C ARG A 15 14.33 2.43 -5.58
N ALA A 16 13.87 1.38 -6.26
CA ALA A 16 13.34 1.46 -7.61
C ALA A 16 12.14 2.41 -7.69
N PHE A 17 11.20 2.32 -6.74
CA PHE A 17 10.03 3.20 -6.69
C PHE A 17 10.41 4.67 -6.54
N ARG A 18 11.37 4.99 -5.65
CA ARG A 18 11.89 6.36 -5.52
C ARG A 18 12.55 6.86 -6.79
N ALA A 19 13.28 5.99 -7.50
CA ALA A 19 13.93 6.35 -8.76
C ALA A 19 12.91 6.72 -9.85
N LEU A 20 11.76 6.06 -9.91
CA LEU A 20 10.67 6.38 -10.85
C LEU A 20 10.12 7.81 -10.67
N HIS A 21 10.22 8.38 -9.46
CA HIS A 21 9.72 9.73 -9.15
C HIS A 21 10.74 10.85 -9.38
N GLN A 22 11.97 10.51 -9.81
CA GLN A 22 13.01 11.54 -9.94
C GLN A 22 12.89 12.35 -11.22
N GLN A 23 12.33 11.78 -12.29
CA GLN A 23 12.19 12.47 -13.57
C GLN A 23 11.13 11.81 -14.47
N GLY A 24 10.54 12.61 -15.36
CA GLY A 24 9.59 12.14 -16.33
C GLY A 24 8.21 11.85 -15.77
N CYS A 25 7.46 11.03 -16.49
CA CYS A 25 6.15 10.53 -16.11
C CYS A 25 6.13 9.01 -16.28
N PHE A 26 5.43 8.30 -15.41
CA PHE A 26 5.28 6.85 -15.49
C PHE A 26 3.86 6.45 -15.11
N VAL A 27 3.44 5.26 -15.55
CA VAL A 27 2.11 4.72 -15.28
C VAL A 27 2.20 3.65 -14.20
N LEU A 28 1.32 3.75 -13.21
CA LEU A 28 1.08 2.74 -12.18
C LEU A 28 -0.30 2.13 -12.40
N PRO A 29 -0.43 1.01 -13.11
CA PRO A 29 -1.72 0.35 -13.26
C PRO A 29 -2.17 -0.28 -11.94
N ASN A 30 -3.50 -0.46 -11.81
CA ASN A 30 -4.14 -0.89 -10.58
C ASN A 30 -4.56 -2.37 -10.62
N PRO A 31 -3.76 -3.30 -10.08
CA PRO A 31 -4.19 -4.68 -9.89
C PRO A 31 -5.15 -4.77 -8.71
N TRP A 32 -6.18 -5.59 -8.85
CA TRP A 32 -7.15 -5.92 -7.79
C TRP A 32 -6.91 -7.30 -7.17
N ASP A 33 -6.03 -8.12 -7.77
CA ASP A 33 -5.62 -9.44 -7.29
C ASP A 33 -4.19 -9.80 -7.74
N VAL A 34 -3.71 -10.95 -7.29
CA VAL A 34 -2.38 -11.47 -7.64
C VAL A 34 -2.27 -11.81 -9.13
N GLY A 35 -3.35 -12.25 -9.76
CA GLY A 35 -3.37 -12.61 -11.18
C GLY A 35 -3.14 -11.39 -12.06
N SER A 36 -3.94 -10.34 -11.84
CA SER A 36 -3.79 -9.05 -12.53
C SER A 36 -2.43 -8.40 -12.25
N ALA A 37 -1.91 -8.48 -11.02
CA ALA A 37 -0.59 -7.95 -10.68
C ALA A 37 0.53 -8.62 -11.49
N ARG A 38 0.52 -9.95 -11.61
CA ARG A 38 1.50 -10.69 -12.41
C ARG A 38 1.40 -10.39 -13.89
N MET A 39 0.18 -10.26 -14.41
CA MET A 39 -0.06 -9.90 -15.81
C MET A 39 0.52 -8.51 -16.11
N LEU A 40 0.25 -7.51 -15.26
CA LEU A 40 0.75 -6.15 -15.42
C LEU A 40 2.28 -6.10 -15.33
N GLN A 41 2.90 -6.86 -14.42
CA GLN A 41 4.35 -6.99 -14.41
C GLN A 41 4.87 -7.62 -15.72
N HIS A 42 4.23 -8.66 -16.24
CA HIS A 42 4.63 -9.32 -17.49
C HIS A 42 4.52 -8.36 -18.69
N LEU A 43 3.55 -7.46 -18.69
CA LEU A 43 3.41 -6.40 -19.70
C LEU A 43 4.49 -5.31 -19.62
N GLY A 44 5.40 -5.38 -18.63
CA GLY A 44 6.55 -4.48 -18.53
C GLY A 44 6.30 -3.18 -17.75
N PHE A 45 5.21 -3.06 -17.00
CA PHE A 45 5.02 -1.89 -16.14
C PHE A 45 6.09 -1.82 -15.05
N PRO A 46 6.65 -0.62 -14.78
CA PRO A 46 7.77 -0.47 -13.85
C PRO A 46 7.37 -0.52 -12.38
N GLY A 47 6.08 -0.43 -12.08
CA GLY A 47 5.49 -0.48 -10.75
C GLY A 47 3.98 -0.62 -10.82
N LEU A 48 3.35 -0.87 -9.69
CA LEU A 48 1.90 -1.02 -9.54
C LEU A 48 1.39 -0.09 -8.43
N ALA A 49 0.13 0.32 -8.51
CA ALA A 49 -0.60 0.85 -7.37
C ALA A 49 -1.79 -0.06 -7.07
N SER A 50 -1.99 -0.49 -5.82
CA SER A 50 -3.21 -1.20 -5.47
C SER A 50 -4.43 -0.31 -5.66
N THR A 51 -5.61 -0.89 -5.56
CA THR A 51 -6.88 -0.17 -5.62
C THR A 51 -7.79 -0.69 -4.51
N SER A 52 -8.21 0.20 -3.61
CA SER A 52 -9.14 -0.09 -2.51
C SER A 52 -10.48 -0.57 -3.05
N THR A 53 -11.07 0.22 -3.95
CA THR A 53 -12.35 -0.08 -4.60
C THR A 53 -12.29 -1.38 -5.40
N GLY A 54 -11.24 -1.58 -6.21
CA GLY A 54 -11.10 -2.80 -7.02
C GLY A 54 -10.95 -4.06 -6.16
N PHE A 55 -10.23 -3.98 -5.05
CA PHE A 55 -10.12 -5.07 -4.10
C PHE A 55 -11.44 -5.33 -3.35
N ALA A 56 -12.15 -4.28 -2.92
CA ALA A 56 -13.46 -4.40 -2.30
C ALA A 56 -14.44 -5.15 -3.23
N TRP A 57 -14.55 -4.71 -4.48
CA TRP A 57 -15.45 -5.34 -5.46
C TRP A 57 -15.03 -6.78 -5.80
N ALA A 58 -13.74 -7.05 -5.95
CA ALA A 58 -13.23 -8.41 -6.16
C ALA A 58 -13.54 -9.35 -4.98
N SER A 59 -13.71 -8.78 -3.78
CA SER A 59 -14.10 -9.49 -2.55
C SER A 59 -15.62 -9.49 -2.30
N GLY A 60 -16.43 -8.93 -3.21
CA GLY A 60 -17.89 -8.84 -3.08
C GLY A 60 -18.35 -7.85 -2.02
N GLN A 61 -17.53 -6.85 -1.70
CA GLN A 61 -17.81 -5.82 -0.70
C GLN A 61 -18.00 -4.44 -1.35
N PRO A 62 -18.81 -3.54 -0.75
CA PRO A 62 -18.83 -2.14 -1.15
C PRO A 62 -17.47 -1.47 -0.92
N ASP A 63 -17.24 -0.37 -1.63
CA ASP A 63 -16.08 0.49 -1.40
C ASP A 63 -16.07 1.02 0.04
N TYR A 64 -14.89 1.16 0.64
CA TYR A 64 -14.65 1.51 2.05
C TYR A 64 -15.24 0.53 3.10
N ALA A 65 -15.73 -0.64 2.71
CA ALA A 65 -16.22 -1.63 3.65
C ALA A 65 -15.16 -2.65 4.07
N VAL A 66 -14.01 -2.68 3.39
CA VAL A 66 -12.92 -3.62 3.68
C VAL A 66 -12.16 -3.20 4.93
N ARG A 67 -11.92 -4.15 5.82
CA ARG A 67 -11.20 -3.86 7.06
C ARG A 67 -9.70 -3.77 6.82
N ARG A 68 -9.00 -2.95 7.62
CA ARG A 68 -7.54 -2.79 7.57
C ARG A 68 -6.77 -4.11 7.48
N ALA A 69 -7.18 -5.11 8.25
CA ALA A 69 -6.50 -6.42 8.27
C ALA A 69 -6.57 -7.12 6.91
N GLU A 70 -7.69 -7.04 6.22
CA GLU A 70 -7.91 -7.64 4.91
C GLU A 70 -7.08 -6.92 3.84
N VAL A 71 -7.04 -5.58 3.89
CA VAL A 71 -6.19 -4.77 3.01
C VAL A 71 -4.71 -5.09 3.20
N LEU A 72 -4.25 -5.21 4.44
CA LEU A 72 -2.85 -5.57 4.74
C LEU A 72 -2.49 -6.98 4.23
N TRP A 73 -3.41 -7.93 4.35
CA TRP A 73 -3.24 -9.27 3.77
C TRP A 73 -3.14 -9.21 2.25
N HIS A 74 -4.05 -8.48 1.61
CA HIS A 74 -4.03 -8.26 0.16
C HIS A 74 -2.72 -7.62 -0.32
N LEU A 75 -2.29 -6.53 0.32
CA LEU A 75 -1.02 -5.85 0.01
C LEU A 75 0.18 -6.81 0.16
N THR A 76 0.19 -7.63 1.21
CA THR A 76 1.22 -8.66 1.41
C THR A 76 1.25 -9.65 0.25
N ALA A 77 0.07 -10.11 -0.19
CA ALA A 77 -0.05 -11.05 -1.32
C ALA A 77 0.46 -10.42 -2.62
N LEU A 78 0.06 -9.18 -2.93
CA LEU A 78 0.55 -8.44 -4.10
C LEU A 78 2.07 -8.27 -4.05
N CYS A 79 2.61 -7.74 -2.94
CA CYS A 79 4.05 -7.48 -2.79
C CYS A 79 4.91 -8.74 -2.92
N ARG A 80 4.40 -9.89 -2.48
CA ARG A 80 5.08 -11.19 -2.64
C ARG A 80 4.96 -11.77 -4.04
N ALA A 81 3.89 -11.44 -4.76
CA ALA A 81 3.61 -12.01 -6.07
C ALA A 81 4.44 -11.44 -7.21
N VAL A 82 4.91 -10.19 -7.08
CA VAL A 82 5.63 -9.44 -8.12
C VAL A 82 7.02 -9.03 -7.68
N ASP A 83 7.90 -8.75 -8.65
CA ASP A 83 9.28 -8.29 -8.42
C ASP A 83 9.43 -6.76 -8.57
N ILE A 84 8.40 -6.09 -9.05
CA ILE A 84 8.34 -4.63 -9.19
C ILE A 84 7.72 -3.99 -7.92
N PRO A 85 7.95 -2.68 -7.68
CA PRO A 85 7.39 -1.98 -6.54
C PRO A 85 5.86 -1.89 -6.60
N VAL A 86 5.22 -1.95 -5.42
CA VAL A 86 3.78 -1.75 -5.23
C VAL A 86 3.58 -0.52 -4.35
N ASN A 87 2.81 0.46 -4.83
CA ASN A 87 2.25 1.55 -4.03
C ASN A 87 0.92 1.07 -3.45
N ALA A 88 0.68 1.32 -2.17
CA ALA A 88 -0.62 1.05 -1.56
C ALA A 88 -1.56 2.24 -1.76
N ASP A 89 -2.72 1.99 -2.34
CA ASP A 89 -3.91 2.79 -2.12
C ASP A 89 -4.43 2.43 -0.72
N PHE A 90 -4.31 3.37 0.24
CA PHE A 90 -4.45 3.05 1.65
C PHE A 90 -5.59 3.85 2.32
N GLU A 91 -6.57 4.26 1.52
CA GLU A 91 -7.75 5.03 1.96
C GLU A 91 -7.35 6.16 2.92
N SER A 92 -8.13 6.43 3.96
CA SER A 92 -7.79 7.43 4.99
C SER A 92 -6.81 6.91 6.06
N GLY A 93 -6.06 5.83 5.79
CA GLY A 93 -5.11 5.25 6.75
C GLY A 93 -5.76 4.35 7.82
N PHE A 94 -7.05 3.99 7.68
CA PHE A 94 -7.77 3.06 8.57
C PHE A 94 -7.71 3.44 10.06
N ALA A 95 -7.63 4.72 10.38
CA ALA A 95 -7.60 5.22 11.75
C ALA A 95 -8.21 6.62 11.82
N ARG A 96 -8.77 6.97 12.99
CA ARG A 96 -9.42 8.26 13.22
C ARG A 96 -8.44 9.38 13.57
N ASP A 97 -7.37 9.05 14.26
CA ASP A 97 -6.37 9.99 14.75
C ASP A 97 -5.02 9.80 14.03
N PRO A 98 -4.14 10.83 14.04
CA PRO A 98 -2.83 10.77 13.40
C PRO A 98 -1.92 9.65 13.92
N GLU A 99 -1.99 9.31 15.22
CA GLU A 99 -1.19 8.23 15.80
C GLU A 99 -1.61 6.87 15.24
N GLY A 100 -2.92 6.62 15.15
CA GLY A 100 -3.47 5.42 14.51
C GLY A 100 -3.11 5.32 13.04
N VAL A 101 -3.09 6.44 12.29
CA VAL A 101 -2.58 6.50 10.91
C VAL A 101 -1.10 6.08 10.88
N ALA A 102 -0.27 6.60 11.77
CA ALA A 102 1.15 6.21 11.86
C ALA A 102 1.31 4.70 12.14
N VAL A 103 0.48 4.11 13.00
CA VAL A 103 0.47 2.64 13.24
C VAL A 103 0.10 1.89 11.97
N SER A 104 -0.96 2.30 11.28
CA SER A 104 -1.41 1.67 10.04
C SER A 104 -0.36 1.71 8.93
N VAL A 105 0.29 2.85 8.76
CA VAL A 105 1.40 3.02 7.80
C VAL A 105 2.55 2.06 8.11
N ARG A 106 2.92 1.91 9.37
CA ARG A 106 3.96 0.95 9.76
C ARG A 106 3.60 -0.49 9.37
N LEU A 107 2.34 -0.89 9.57
CA LEU A 107 1.86 -2.20 9.16
C LEU A 107 1.88 -2.39 7.63
N ALA A 108 1.50 -1.36 6.86
CA ALA A 108 1.60 -1.40 5.40
C ALA A 108 3.06 -1.54 4.93
N LEU A 109 4.00 -0.86 5.58
CA LEU A 109 5.44 -1.02 5.29
C LEU A 109 5.94 -2.43 5.58
N ASP A 110 5.46 -3.06 6.65
CA ASP A 110 5.78 -4.44 7.02
C ASP A 110 5.17 -5.44 6.00
N ALA A 111 4.03 -5.12 5.39
CA ALA A 111 3.46 -5.88 4.27
C ALA A 111 4.34 -5.86 2.99
N GLY A 112 5.29 -4.93 2.90
CA GLY A 112 6.30 -4.87 1.83
C GLY A 112 6.04 -3.82 0.77
N VAL A 113 5.12 -2.89 0.98
CA VAL A 113 4.85 -1.81 0.01
C VAL A 113 6.06 -0.90 -0.18
N ALA A 114 6.18 -0.35 -1.38
CA ALA A 114 7.26 0.57 -1.75
C ALA A 114 6.89 2.04 -1.54
N GLY A 115 5.61 2.35 -1.57
CA GLY A 115 5.00 3.64 -1.29
C GLY A 115 3.56 3.46 -0.85
N LEU A 116 2.91 4.54 -0.48
CA LEU A 116 1.48 4.58 -0.17
C LEU A 116 0.90 5.97 -0.44
N SER A 117 -0.38 6.01 -0.74
CA SER A 117 -1.21 7.20 -0.78
C SER A 117 -2.21 7.16 0.38
N ILE A 118 -2.50 8.32 0.95
CA ILE A 118 -3.51 8.51 1.99
C ILE A 118 -4.44 9.61 1.53
N GLU A 119 -5.73 9.38 1.69
CA GLU A 119 -6.80 10.31 1.38
C GLU A 119 -7.17 11.15 2.62
N ASP A 120 -7.79 12.28 2.37
CA ASP A 120 -8.33 13.18 3.39
C ASP A 120 -9.84 12.97 3.67
N ARG A 121 -10.40 11.84 3.24
CA ARG A 121 -11.78 11.46 3.52
C ARG A 121 -12.02 11.30 5.03
N ASN A 122 -13.05 11.97 5.54
CA ASN A 122 -13.43 11.90 6.95
C ASN A 122 -14.15 10.57 7.26
N LEU A 123 -13.55 9.75 8.12
CA LEU A 123 -14.12 8.43 8.51
C LEU A 123 -15.36 8.54 9.41
N ASP A 124 -15.60 9.68 10.05
CA ASP A 124 -16.71 9.94 10.96
C ASP A 124 -17.78 10.87 10.35
N GLY A 125 -17.50 11.41 9.16
CA GLY A 125 -18.38 12.34 8.46
C GLY A 125 -19.35 11.67 7.50
N ALA A 126 -20.04 12.49 6.72
CA ALA A 126 -20.84 12.03 5.60
C ALA A 126 -19.97 11.33 4.55
N PRO A 127 -20.54 10.50 3.63
CA PRO A 127 -19.75 9.72 2.67
C PRO A 127 -18.71 10.51 1.84
N ASP A 128 -19.01 11.78 1.53
CA ASP A 128 -18.13 12.65 0.73
C ASP A 128 -17.47 13.76 1.56
N GLU A 129 -17.54 13.67 2.89
CA GLU A 129 -16.95 14.67 3.77
C GLU A 129 -15.45 14.47 3.88
N LEU A 130 -14.71 15.58 3.79
CA LEU A 130 -13.26 15.60 3.99
C LEU A 130 -12.92 16.11 5.38
N TYR A 131 -11.79 15.68 5.91
CA TYR A 131 -11.19 16.32 7.08
C TYR A 131 -10.89 17.79 6.77
N ASP A 132 -10.94 18.65 7.78
CA ASP A 132 -10.44 20.02 7.60
C ASP A 132 -8.93 20.02 7.30
N VAL A 133 -8.45 21.09 6.67
CA VAL A 133 -7.05 21.18 6.23
C VAL A 133 -6.04 20.98 7.38
N PRO A 134 -6.19 21.58 8.56
CA PRO A 134 -5.29 21.34 9.68
C PRO A 134 -5.23 19.86 10.09
N GLU A 135 -6.36 19.20 10.20
CA GLU A 135 -6.43 17.78 10.58
C GLU A 135 -5.82 16.89 9.48
N ALA A 136 -6.17 17.13 8.21
CA ALA A 136 -5.60 16.40 7.08
C ALA A 136 -4.07 16.53 7.06
N VAL A 137 -3.53 17.70 7.33
CA VAL A 137 -2.07 17.94 7.41
C VAL A 137 -1.43 17.12 8.53
N GLU A 138 -2.01 17.08 9.73
CA GLU A 138 -1.47 16.29 10.84
C GLU A 138 -1.48 14.79 10.53
N ARG A 139 -2.52 14.28 9.88
CA ARG A 139 -2.64 12.89 9.45
C ARG A 139 -1.56 12.52 8.42
N VAL A 140 -1.39 13.35 7.39
CA VAL A 140 -0.35 13.15 6.36
C VAL A 140 1.05 13.28 6.96
N ARG A 141 1.27 14.22 7.90
CA ARG A 141 2.55 14.36 8.61
C ARG A 141 2.88 13.10 9.40
N ALA A 142 1.94 12.57 10.18
CA ALA A 142 2.11 11.34 10.96
C ALA A 142 2.43 10.14 10.04
N ALA A 143 1.74 10.03 8.91
CA ALA A 143 2.02 9.03 7.89
C ALA A 143 3.45 9.16 7.32
N ARG A 144 3.85 10.39 6.99
CA ARG A 144 5.19 10.69 6.45
C ARG A 144 6.29 10.34 7.43
N GLU A 145 6.16 10.76 8.69
CA GLU A 145 7.12 10.46 9.75
C GLU A 145 7.23 8.96 9.98
N ALA A 146 6.10 8.24 10.06
CA ALA A 146 6.09 6.78 10.18
C ALA A 146 6.78 6.08 9.01
N SER A 147 6.66 6.63 7.80
CA SER A 147 7.25 6.05 6.58
C SER A 147 8.76 6.28 6.45
N THR A 148 9.32 7.26 7.15
CA THR A 148 10.73 7.66 7.06
C THR A 148 11.55 7.33 8.30
N ALA A 149 10.94 6.80 9.36
CA ALA A 149 11.61 6.45 10.61
C ALA A 149 12.76 5.46 10.39
N PRO A 150 13.99 5.74 10.89
CA PRO A 150 15.15 4.87 10.72
C PRO A 150 14.96 3.56 11.52
N GLY A 151 15.44 2.44 10.96
CA GLY A 151 15.68 1.22 11.71
C GLY A 151 14.58 0.16 11.72
N ARG A 152 13.63 0.15 10.79
CA ARG A 152 12.68 -0.96 10.69
C ARG A 152 13.14 -2.03 9.71
N THR A 153 13.82 -3.02 10.25
CA THR A 153 13.83 -4.38 9.71
C THR A 153 12.50 -5.03 10.12
N SER A 154 11.80 -5.59 9.16
CA SER A 154 10.47 -6.20 9.29
C SER A 154 10.36 -7.11 10.52
N SER A 155 9.45 -6.83 11.44
CA SER A 155 8.91 -7.83 12.34
C SER A 155 7.70 -8.50 11.68
N TRP A 156 7.72 -9.83 11.75
CA TRP A 156 6.72 -10.74 11.19
C TRP A 156 5.29 -10.41 11.68
N TRP A 157 4.32 -10.33 10.76
CA TRP A 157 2.91 -10.26 11.08
C TRP A 157 2.25 -11.63 10.80
N PRO A 158 1.64 -12.28 11.80
CA PRO A 158 0.85 -13.48 11.57
C PRO A 158 -0.43 -13.08 10.81
N GLY A 159 -0.61 -13.60 9.61
CA GLY A 159 -1.86 -13.45 8.88
C GLY A 159 -3.07 -13.88 9.73
N PRO A 160 -4.29 -13.41 9.40
CA PRO A 160 -5.46 -13.86 10.10
C PRO A 160 -5.58 -15.40 9.97
N ASN A 161 -5.67 -16.08 11.11
CA ASN A 161 -6.09 -17.48 11.14
C ASN A 161 -7.55 -17.51 10.73
N PHE A 162 -7.82 -17.96 9.51
CA PHE A 162 -9.17 -18.38 9.14
C PHE A 162 -9.37 -19.79 9.74
N SER A 163 -10.06 -19.84 10.87
CA SER A 163 -10.67 -21.07 11.41
C SER A 163 -12.09 -21.15 10.93
#